data_0823c12a0a1f260ed87db91d4abfd419
#
_entry.id   0823c12a0a1f260ed87db91d4abfd419
#
_cell.length_a   1.000
_cell.length_b   1.000
_cell.length_c   1.000
_cell.angle_alpha   90.00
_cell.angle_beta   90.00
_cell.angle_gamma   90.00
#
_symmetry.space_group_name_H-M   'P 1'
#
loop_
_entity.id
_entity.type
_entity.pdbx_description
1 polymer ?
#
loop_
_entity_poly.entity_id
_entity_poly.type
_entity_poly.pdbx_seq_one_letter_code
_entity_poly.pdbx_strand_id
1 'polypeptide(L)'
;MNDIFRYITAAILIFLVIALQPLYLDWLGYDVQTTQPIEADDSKIIEEINSQPKLSQEPISELNNINSNSKEVLTTIVTPLYTATLTSNSGGSFVNYILTSQKNGDFRYVGSYNQANELFYETEPVSLILNSDNNCNPCLAQFNNKNLDYYYFNKNFQLLNNLAENDTIFVYDEPFSLNYSLKNLDGEYLINKSIVFHSDKYINDHFYEINSDIIFLENSNNIEIFWDGGLRPTEEKEDEDVLNGYGIVHQVNETDDIQASAPDKNIQRDIFKGNTDWVAVRTKYFIAAIISNNTGQYGMLSSQNVNFGKRSHTPKYSASIGFSSNINQISSSIYIGPLDVDMLSQAETNLEASMDWGFGPITPISKGVLWLLKFMHNKLSLNYGLVLLLFAILVHLATRPLTKKSFESSQNMQKFQPQIKKIQAKYKSDPGRLNKETMALYKKHNINPLGGCLPILLQMPLLMALFVVFRSTIEFRGVPFMLWITDLSKPDFIFNLPFTIPIYGNGVAILPLIMGGTLLLTMRMSSATMDKSQKPVMYFMNGFFILLFNSFPSGLNLYYTAYNILSYFQQKQIRSKV
;
A
#
# COMPACT_ATOMS: atom_id res chain seq x y z
N MET A 1 39.40 6.20 -25.00
CA MET A 1 38.95 5.27 -23.91
C MET A 1 38.56 6.01 -22.63
N ASN A 2 39.22 7.09 -22.24
CA ASN A 2 38.93 7.81 -20.98
C ASN A 2 37.61 8.59 -20.91
N ASP A 3 37.06 9.06 -22.01
CA ASP A 3 35.84 9.90 -21.96
C ASP A 3 34.56 9.07 -21.83
N ILE A 4 34.50 7.88 -22.42
CA ILE A 4 33.37 6.95 -22.24
C ILE A 4 33.33 6.47 -20.78
N PHE A 5 34.47 6.20 -20.16
CA PHE A 5 34.57 5.80 -18.76
C PHE A 5 34.10 6.93 -17.83
N ARG A 6 34.42 8.20 -18.11
CA ARG A 6 33.92 9.37 -17.34
C ARG A 6 32.41 9.54 -17.45
N TYR A 7 31.81 9.30 -18.62
CA TYR A 7 30.34 9.40 -18.79
C TYR A 7 29.61 8.23 -18.14
N ILE A 8 30.16 7.01 -18.20
CA ILE A 8 29.66 5.86 -17.46
C ILE A 8 29.76 6.13 -15.95
N THR A 9 30.89 6.67 -15.49
CA THR A 9 31.07 7.05 -14.08
C THR A 9 30.12 8.17 -13.66
N ALA A 10 29.88 9.16 -14.51
CA ALA A 10 28.90 10.21 -14.24
C ALA A 10 27.46 9.67 -14.21
N ALA A 11 27.10 8.74 -15.11
CA ALA A 11 25.80 8.08 -15.10
C ALA A 11 25.62 7.21 -13.84
N ILE A 12 26.67 6.48 -13.43
CA ILE A 12 26.69 5.72 -12.17
C ILE A 12 26.60 6.67 -10.96
N LEU A 13 27.27 7.82 -10.98
CA LEU A 13 27.19 8.82 -9.93
C LEU A 13 25.79 9.46 -9.83
N ILE A 14 25.14 9.75 -10.96
CA ILE A 14 23.77 10.24 -10.99
C ILE A 14 22.81 9.17 -10.46
N PHE A 15 23.00 7.91 -10.85
CA PHE A 15 22.26 6.78 -10.30
C PHE A 15 22.50 6.62 -8.80
N LEU A 16 23.75 6.73 -8.34
CA LEU A 16 24.14 6.68 -6.94
C LEU A 16 23.53 7.85 -6.14
N VAL A 17 23.46 9.06 -6.72
CA VAL A 17 22.78 10.20 -6.11
C VAL A 17 21.28 9.94 -5.99
N ILE A 18 20.65 9.36 -6.99
CA ILE A 18 19.22 9.00 -6.94
C ILE A 18 18.99 7.83 -5.97
N ALA A 19 19.86 6.83 -5.95
CA ALA A 19 19.79 5.67 -5.05
C ALA A 19 20.15 6.04 -3.60
N LEU A 20 21.00 7.06 -3.39
CA LEU A 20 21.38 7.58 -2.08
C LEU A 20 20.49 8.77 -1.66
N GLN A 21 19.52 9.18 -2.47
CA GLN A 21 18.60 10.27 -2.16
C GLN A 21 17.85 10.03 -0.84
N PRO A 22 17.42 8.82 -0.46
CA PRO A 22 16.84 8.56 0.86
C PRO A 22 17.82 8.86 2.00
N LEU A 23 19.07 8.38 1.89
CA LEU A 23 20.13 8.63 2.88
C LEU A 23 20.55 10.11 2.96
N TYR A 24 20.47 10.83 1.83
CA TYR A 24 20.78 12.26 1.79
C TYR A 24 19.66 13.11 2.40
N LEU A 25 18.40 12.71 2.19
CA LEU A 25 17.25 13.38 2.82
C LEU A 25 17.22 13.12 4.34
N ASP A 26 17.58 11.92 4.76
CA ASP A 26 17.78 11.55 6.16
C ASP A 26 18.87 12.41 6.82
N TRP A 27 20.03 12.60 6.16
CA TRP A 27 21.11 13.46 6.64
C TRP A 27 20.72 14.96 6.72
N LEU A 28 19.78 15.42 5.90
CA LEU A 28 19.23 16.78 5.94
C LEU A 28 18.10 16.95 6.99
N GLY A 29 17.78 15.89 7.77
CA GLY A 29 16.71 15.92 8.76
C GLY A 29 15.29 15.89 8.15
N TYR A 30 15.17 15.53 6.88
CA TYR A 30 13.91 15.10 6.30
C TYR A 30 13.82 13.59 6.52
N ASP A 31 13.11 13.17 7.56
CA ASP A 31 12.84 11.78 7.84
C ASP A 31 12.20 11.10 6.61
N VAL A 32 13.02 10.51 5.78
CA VAL A 32 12.60 9.42 4.92
C VAL A 32 12.58 8.22 5.87
N GLN A 33 11.41 7.90 6.39
CA GLN A 33 11.17 6.82 7.33
C GLN A 33 11.85 5.52 6.88
N THR A 34 13.10 5.35 7.25
CA THR A 34 13.67 4.10 7.66
C THR A 34 13.68 4.17 9.17
N THR A 35 12.70 3.57 9.79
CA THR A 35 12.59 3.42 11.23
C THR A 35 13.89 2.86 11.78
N GLN A 36 14.78 3.73 12.28
CA GLN A 36 15.70 3.36 13.33
C GLN A 36 15.06 3.74 14.65
N PRO A 37 15.06 2.86 15.66
CA PRO A 37 14.48 3.16 16.95
C PRO A 37 15.20 4.36 17.56
N ILE A 38 14.43 5.34 18.04
CA ILE A 38 14.94 6.36 18.94
C ILE A 38 15.45 5.60 20.17
N GLU A 39 16.75 5.62 20.40
CA GLU A 39 17.35 5.22 21.66
C GLU A 39 16.83 6.19 22.75
N ALA A 40 15.66 5.89 23.28
CA ALA A 40 15.35 6.29 24.63
C ALA A 40 16.12 5.32 25.54
N ASP A 41 16.78 5.86 26.55
CA ASP A 41 17.65 5.19 27.54
C ASP A 41 16.87 4.20 28.43
N ASP A 42 16.22 3.23 27.81
CA ASP A 42 15.51 2.09 28.41
C ASP A 42 16.10 0.75 27.94
N SER A 43 17.42 0.71 27.69
CA SER A 43 18.18 -0.46 27.27
C SER A 43 18.14 -1.66 28.24
N LYS A 44 17.38 -1.58 29.33
CA LYS A 44 17.17 -2.69 30.28
C LYS A 44 15.89 -3.49 30.08
N ILE A 45 14.93 -2.98 29.26
CA ILE A 45 13.65 -3.68 29.05
C ILE A 45 13.66 -4.49 27.75
N ILE A 46 14.54 -4.15 26.78
CA ILE A 46 14.56 -4.79 25.45
C ILE A 46 15.38 -6.10 25.42
N GLU A 47 16.35 -6.28 26.33
CA GLU A 47 17.13 -7.52 26.37
C GLU A 47 16.38 -8.73 27.00
N GLU A 48 15.30 -8.54 27.74
CA GLU A 48 14.49 -9.62 28.32
C GLU A 48 13.36 -10.13 27.40
N ILE A 49 13.03 -9.45 26.32
CA ILE A 49 11.90 -9.80 25.44
C ILE A 49 12.28 -10.84 24.34
N ASN A 50 13.56 -11.09 24.11
CA ASN A 50 14.03 -12.01 23.06
C ASN A 50 14.12 -13.49 23.44
N SER A 51 13.62 -13.90 24.60
CA SER A 51 13.46 -15.31 24.93
C SER A 51 12.08 -15.82 24.51
N GLN A 52 12.03 -16.80 23.63
CA GLN A 52 10.81 -17.49 23.22
C GLN A 52 9.94 -17.83 24.45
N PRO A 53 8.69 -17.39 24.55
CA PRO A 53 7.81 -17.87 25.61
C PRO A 53 7.41 -19.30 25.30
N LYS A 54 7.91 -20.25 26.10
CA LYS A 54 7.27 -21.55 26.24
C LYS A 54 5.87 -21.34 26.79
N LEU A 55 4.86 -21.85 26.09
CA LEU A 55 3.50 -21.99 26.59
C LEU A 55 3.54 -22.70 27.96
N SER A 56 3.50 -21.96 29.03
CA SER A 56 3.17 -22.47 30.36
C SER A 56 1.85 -21.87 30.77
N GLN A 57 0.79 -22.62 30.52
CA GLN A 57 -0.52 -22.34 31.06
C GLN A 57 -0.49 -22.63 32.57
N GLU A 58 -0.35 -21.62 33.41
CA GLU A 58 -0.85 -21.67 34.77
C GLU A 58 -2.12 -20.82 34.82
N PRO A 59 -3.28 -21.43 35.04
CA PRO A 59 -4.53 -20.71 35.10
C PRO A 59 -4.67 -19.96 36.43
N ILE A 60 -5.07 -18.71 36.35
CA ILE A 60 -5.50 -17.92 37.48
C ILE A 60 -6.80 -18.51 38.01
N SER A 61 -6.91 -18.66 39.33
CA SER A 61 -7.95 -19.44 40.00
C SER A 61 -9.40 -19.01 39.68
N GLU A 62 -9.61 -17.78 39.23
CA GLU A 62 -10.96 -17.26 38.91
C GLU A 62 -11.37 -17.49 37.45
N LEU A 63 -10.43 -17.56 36.51
CA LEU A 63 -10.71 -17.91 35.12
C LEU A 63 -11.02 -19.41 34.92
N ASN A 64 -10.72 -20.24 35.89
CA ASN A 64 -11.12 -21.65 35.90
C ASN A 64 -12.65 -21.83 36.07
N ASN A 65 -13.38 -20.79 36.47
CA ASN A 65 -14.83 -20.82 36.68
C ASN A 65 -15.63 -20.39 35.44
N ILE A 66 -15.03 -20.26 34.26
CA ILE A 66 -15.75 -19.95 33.02
C ILE A 66 -16.58 -21.17 32.60
N ASN A 67 -17.86 -20.98 32.34
CA ASN A 67 -18.72 -22.01 31.77
C ASN A 67 -18.42 -22.17 30.25
N SER A 68 -17.50 -23.06 29.93
CA SER A 68 -17.09 -23.35 28.54
C SER A 68 -17.86 -24.52 27.89
N ASN A 69 -18.93 -24.99 28.51
CA ASN A 69 -19.69 -26.19 28.06
C ASN A 69 -20.64 -25.91 26.87
N SER A 70 -20.71 -24.68 26.35
CA SER A 70 -21.49 -24.40 25.14
C SER A 70 -20.78 -24.94 23.91
N LYS A 71 -21.53 -25.56 23.00
CA LYS A 71 -20.99 -26.01 21.69
C LYS A 71 -20.70 -24.80 20.82
N GLU A 72 -19.60 -24.87 20.03
CA GLU A 72 -19.31 -23.85 19.03
C GLU A 72 -20.44 -23.73 18.01
N VAL A 73 -20.87 -22.52 17.74
CA VAL A 73 -21.88 -22.18 16.72
C VAL A 73 -21.25 -21.30 15.67
N LEU A 74 -21.40 -21.70 14.42
CA LEU A 74 -21.05 -20.85 13.26
C LEU A 74 -22.29 -20.14 12.77
N THR A 75 -22.16 -18.86 12.44
CA THR A 75 -23.23 -18.05 11.85
C THR A 75 -22.70 -17.34 10.62
N THR A 76 -23.42 -17.43 9.51
CA THR A 76 -23.05 -16.76 8.25
C THR A 76 -23.95 -15.55 8.04
N ILE A 77 -23.33 -14.39 7.82
CA ILE A 77 -23.99 -13.12 7.48
C ILE A 77 -23.73 -12.86 6.00
N VAL A 78 -24.78 -12.61 5.26
CA VAL A 78 -24.73 -12.27 3.82
C VAL A 78 -25.28 -10.87 3.63
N THR A 79 -24.45 -9.99 3.08
CA THR A 79 -24.81 -8.62 2.70
C THR A 79 -24.61 -8.43 1.18
N PRO A 80 -25.04 -7.32 0.58
CA PRO A 80 -24.71 -6.99 -0.80
C PRO A 80 -23.20 -6.81 -1.07
N LEU A 81 -22.40 -6.58 -0.02
CA LEU A 81 -20.97 -6.26 -0.13
C LEU A 81 -20.07 -7.44 0.19
N TYR A 82 -20.47 -8.29 1.15
CA TYR A 82 -19.65 -9.40 1.63
C TYR A 82 -20.49 -10.54 2.21
N THR A 83 -19.87 -11.71 2.30
CA THR A 83 -20.35 -12.84 3.08
C THR A 83 -19.33 -13.14 4.18
N ALA A 84 -19.76 -13.08 5.43
CA ALA A 84 -18.92 -13.29 6.60
C ALA A 84 -19.42 -14.48 7.42
N THR A 85 -18.52 -15.38 7.83
CA THR A 85 -18.81 -16.45 8.78
C THR A 85 -18.12 -16.15 10.10
N LEU A 86 -18.88 -16.17 11.18
CA LEU A 86 -18.42 -15.93 12.53
C LEU A 86 -18.53 -17.20 13.36
N THR A 87 -17.59 -17.38 14.29
CA THR A 87 -17.66 -18.41 15.32
C THR A 87 -18.12 -17.81 16.65
N SER A 88 -18.87 -18.56 17.43
CA SER A 88 -19.20 -18.17 18.82
C SER A 88 -17.99 -18.16 19.75
N ASN A 89 -16.87 -18.76 19.34
CA ASN A 89 -15.59 -18.56 20.00
C ASN A 89 -15.21 -17.08 19.97
N SER A 90 -14.68 -16.56 21.06
CA SER A 90 -14.34 -15.13 21.22
C SER A 90 -15.54 -14.17 21.06
N GLY A 91 -16.78 -14.68 21.14
CA GLY A 91 -17.99 -13.88 21.01
C GLY A 91 -18.18 -13.31 19.61
N GLY A 92 -18.10 -14.14 18.58
CA GLY A 92 -18.28 -13.71 17.18
C GLY A 92 -16.98 -13.19 16.55
N SER A 93 -15.97 -14.04 16.52
CA SER A 93 -14.74 -13.81 15.72
C SER A 93 -14.98 -14.22 14.27
N PHE A 94 -14.46 -13.44 13.33
CA PHE A 94 -14.53 -13.77 11.91
C PHE A 94 -13.59 -14.93 11.59
N VAL A 95 -14.13 -16.01 11.04
CA VAL A 95 -13.35 -17.15 10.52
C VAL A 95 -13.29 -17.15 8.99
N ASN A 96 -14.24 -16.46 8.35
CA ASN A 96 -14.23 -16.23 6.92
C ASN A 96 -14.86 -14.87 6.59
N TYR A 97 -14.34 -14.20 5.56
CA TYR A 97 -14.88 -12.93 5.07
C TYR A 97 -14.58 -12.81 3.58
N ILE A 98 -15.59 -13.01 2.76
CA ILE A 98 -15.50 -13.01 1.30
C ILE A 98 -16.17 -11.76 0.75
N LEU A 99 -15.49 -11.04 -0.12
CA LEU A 99 -16.04 -9.88 -0.82
C LEU A 99 -16.95 -10.34 -1.95
N THR A 100 -18.25 -10.17 -1.79
CA THR A 100 -19.29 -10.65 -2.74
C THR A 100 -19.99 -9.53 -3.49
N SER A 101 -19.54 -8.27 -3.34
CA SER A 101 -20.07 -7.15 -4.12
C SER A 101 -19.94 -7.41 -5.62
N GLN A 102 -20.99 -7.10 -6.37
CA GLN A 102 -21.07 -7.36 -7.80
C GLN A 102 -21.04 -6.08 -8.64
N LYS A 103 -20.44 -6.19 -9.83
CA LYS A 103 -20.50 -5.17 -10.87
C LYS A 103 -20.85 -5.86 -12.20
N ASN A 104 -21.97 -5.47 -12.81
CA ASN A 104 -22.49 -6.07 -14.05
C ASN A 104 -22.75 -7.60 -13.97
N GLY A 105 -23.05 -8.12 -12.78
CA GLY A 105 -23.32 -9.55 -12.56
C GLY A 105 -22.10 -10.39 -12.17
N ASP A 106 -20.89 -9.86 -12.29
CA ASP A 106 -19.65 -10.51 -11.86
C ASP A 106 -19.16 -9.95 -10.51
N PHE A 107 -18.39 -10.76 -9.77
CA PHE A 107 -17.76 -10.28 -8.55
C PHE A 107 -16.80 -9.12 -8.85
N ARG A 108 -16.93 -8.03 -8.09
CA ARG A 108 -16.11 -6.83 -8.25
C ARG A 108 -14.64 -7.09 -7.88
N TYR A 109 -14.41 -7.91 -6.86
CA TYR A 109 -13.07 -8.21 -6.34
C TYR A 109 -12.80 -9.71 -6.50
N VAL A 110 -11.98 -10.04 -7.50
CA VAL A 110 -11.55 -11.41 -7.81
C VAL A 110 -10.02 -11.52 -7.76
N GLY A 111 -9.52 -12.75 -7.79
CA GLY A 111 -8.10 -13.06 -7.65
C GLY A 111 -7.73 -13.24 -6.18
N SER A 112 -7.77 -14.48 -5.72
CA SER A 112 -7.52 -14.85 -4.33
C SER A 112 -7.02 -16.29 -4.22
N TYR A 113 -6.55 -16.62 -3.04
CA TYR A 113 -6.19 -17.99 -2.67
C TYR A 113 -7.43 -18.75 -2.22
N ASN A 114 -7.69 -19.88 -2.86
CA ASN A 114 -8.77 -20.78 -2.46
C ASN A 114 -8.53 -21.29 -1.03
N GLN A 115 -9.59 -21.39 -0.23
CA GLN A 115 -9.48 -21.75 1.19
C GLN A 115 -9.09 -23.21 1.43
N ALA A 116 -9.46 -24.11 0.50
CA ALA A 116 -9.25 -25.54 0.69
C ALA A 116 -7.85 -26.01 0.29
N ASN A 117 -7.25 -25.42 -0.76
CA ASN A 117 -5.98 -25.87 -1.33
C ASN A 117 -4.86 -24.83 -1.30
N GLU A 118 -5.17 -23.61 -0.83
CA GLU A 118 -4.22 -22.49 -0.76
C GLU A 118 -3.48 -22.21 -2.08
N LEU A 119 -4.15 -22.43 -3.22
CA LEU A 119 -3.67 -22.07 -4.54
C LEU A 119 -4.37 -20.80 -5.02
N PHE A 120 -3.63 -19.95 -5.74
CA PHE A 120 -4.17 -18.72 -6.30
C PHE A 120 -5.00 -19.00 -7.55
N TYR A 121 -6.19 -18.36 -7.64
CA TYR A 121 -7.07 -18.39 -8.81
C TYR A 121 -7.54 -16.97 -9.14
N GLU A 122 -7.41 -16.58 -10.41
CA GLU A 122 -7.79 -15.22 -10.86
C GLU A 122 -9.29 -14.95 -10.77
N THR A 123 -10.13 -15.98 -10.81
CA THR A 123 -11.60 -15.86 -10.78
C THR A 123 -12.20 -16.07 -9.40
N GLU A 124 -11.41 -16.48 -8.41
CA GLU A 124 -11.89 -16.69 -7.04
C GLU A 124 -12.24 -15.35 -6.40
N PRO A 125 -13.41 -15.19 -5.75
CA PRO A 125 -13.71 -13.98 -5.00
C PRO A 125 -12.72 -13.80 -3.84
N VAL A 126 -12.38 -12.56 -3.54
CA VAL A 126 -11.37 -12.26 -2.52
C VAL A 126 -11.86 -12.65 -1.13
N SER A 127 -11.10 -13.51 -0.46
CA SER A 127 -11.26 -13.89 0.94
C SER A 127 -10.16 -13.24 1.78
N LEU A 128 -10.54 -12.55 2.86
CA LEU A 128 -9.64 -11.66 3.60
C LEU A 128 -9.11 -12.25 4.92
N ILE A 129 -9.83 -13.17 5.57
CA ILE A 129 -9.42 -13.64 6.89
C ILE A 129 -8.35 -14.72 6.78
N LEU A 130 -7.20 -14.48 7.41
CA LEU A 130 -6.22 -15.49 7.72
C LEU A 130 -6.58 -16.11 9.07
N ASN A 131 -6.77 -17.43 9.10
CA ASN A 131 -7.15 -18.12 10.34
C ASN A 131 -6.08 -17.93 11.40
N SER A 132 -6.53 -17.67 12.63
CA SER A 132 -5.71 -17.56 13.82
C SER A 132 -5.96 -18.76 14.73
N ASP A 133 -4.92 -19.31 15.33
CA ASP A 133 -5.04 -20.40 16.31
C ASP A 133 -5.87 -19.99 17.53
N ASN A 134 -5.95 -18.68 17.78
CA ASN A 134 -6.68 -18.09 18.91
C ASN A 134 -8.13 -17.72 18.58
N ASN A 135 -8.59 -17.85 17.33
CA ASN A 135 -9.91 -17.37 16.88
C ASN A 135 -10.18 -15.91 17.33
N CYS A 136 -9.22 -15.03 17.12
CA CYS A 136 -9.23 -13.65 17.62
C CYS A 136 -9.22 -12.63 16.47
N ASN A 137 -10.32 -12.51 15.72
CA ASN A 137 -10.50 -11.58 14.60
C ASN A 137 -11.89 -10.91 14.65
N PRO A 138 -12.18 -9.93 15.53
CA PRO A 138 -11.46 -9.55 16.75
C PRO A 138 -11.93 -10.30 18.01
N CYS A 139 -11.11 -10.26 19.06
CA CYS A 139 -11.50 -10.69 20.41
C CYS A 139 -11.07 -9.67 21.47
N LEU A 140 -11.51 -9.88 22.72
CA LEU A 140 -10.90 -9.24 23.87
C LEU A 140 -9.65 -10.01 24.31
N ALA A 141 -8.62 -9.28 24.72
CA ALA A 141 -7.39 -9.84 25.27
C ALA A 141 -6.88 -8.99 26.43
N GLN A 142 -6.01 -9.59 27.25
CA GLN A 142 -5.28 -8.89 28.30
C GLN A 142 -3.80 -9.25 28.21
N PHE A 143 -2.93 -8.26 28.32
CA PHE A 143 -1.50 -8.48 28.39
C PHE A 143 -1.08 -8.73 29.83
N ASN A 144 -0.45 -9.88 30.09
CA ASN A 144 0.10 -10.23 31.39
C ASN A 144 1.52 -9.71 31.52
N ASN A 145 1.72 -8.67 32.32
CA ASN A 145 3.02 -8.03 32.52
C ASN A 145 4.06 -8.94 33.20
N LYS A 146 3.62 -10.01 33.92
CA LYS A 146 4.52 -10.93 34.61
C LYS A 146 5.11 -11.97 33.67
N ASN A 147 4.29 -12.53 32.79
CA ASN A 147 4.66 -13.60 31.87
C ASN A 147 5.03 -13.06 30.48
N LEU A 148 4.83 -11.75 30.24
CA LEU A 148 5.04 -11.08 28.95
C LEU A 148 4.26 -11.74 27.80
N ASP A 149 3.05 -12.23 28.08
CA ASP A 149 2.20 -12.95 27.14
C ASP A 149 0.75 -12.46 27.19
N TYR A 150 -0.03 -12.79 26.14
CA TYR A 150 -1.44 -12.43 26.03
C TYR A 150 -2.33 -13.55 26.55
N TYR A 151 -3.32 -13.16 27.34
CA TYR A 151 -4.48 -13.97 27.60
C TYR A 151 -5.62 -13.54 26.68
N TYR A 152 -6.06 -14.44 25.80
CA TYR A 152 -7.17 -14.21 24.88
C TYR A 152 -8.47 -14.76 25.49
N PHE A 153 -9.54 -13.94 25.47
CA PHE A 153 -10.88 -14.42 25.84
C PHE A 153 -11.50 -15.21 24.68
N ASN A 154 -10.81 -16.26 24.26
CA ASN A 154 -11.16 -17.12 23.14
C ASN A 154 -12.03 -18.33 23.50
N LYS A 155 -12.72 -18.25 24.61
CA LYS A 155 -13.72 -19.25 25.04
C LYS A 155 -14.97 -19.12 24.16
N ASN A 156 -15.80 -20.18 24.25
CA ASN A 156 -17.04 -20.20 23.52
C ASN A 156 -18.12 -19.40 24.28
N PHE A 157 -18.61 -18.35 23.61
CA PHE A 157 -19.71 -17.52 24.14
C PHE A 157 -21.05 -18.15 23.75
N GLN A 158 -22.02 -18.03 24.60
CA GLN A 158 -23.40 -18.41 24.30
C GLN A 158 -24.00 -17.39 23.32
N LEU A 159 -24.44 -17.84 22.14
CA LEU A 159 -25.24 -17.01 21.23
C LEU A 159 -26.63 -16.83 21.80
N LEU A 160 -27.06 -15.57 21.97
CA LEU A 160 -28.36 -15.24 22.58
C LEU A 160 -29.51 -15.16 21.56
N ASN A 161 -29.16 -15.02 20.26
CA ASN A 161 -30.15 -15.07 19.18
C ASN A 161 -30.69 -16.51 19.04
N ASN A 162 -31.98 -16.66 18.82
CA ASN A 162 -32.62 -17.97 18.56
C ASN A 162 -32.30 -18.44 17.10
N LEU A 163 -31.07 -18.82 16.87
CA LEU A 163 -30.56 -19.29 15.56
C LEU A 163 -30.19 -20.77 15.65
N ALA A 164 -30.34 -21.49 14.53
CA ALA A 164 -29.85 -22.85 14.43
C ALA A 164 -28.30 -22.86 14.23
N GLU A 165 -27.69 -24.04 14.43
CA GLU A 165 -26.28 -24.24 14.07
C GLU A 165 -26.08 -24.01 12.57
N ASN A 166 -25.05 -23.23 12.20
CA ASN A 166 -24.71 -22.88 10.82
C ASN A 166 -25.81 -22.11 10.06
N ASP A 167 -26.57 -21.30 10.76
CA ASP A 167 -27.62 -20.47 10.17
C ASP A 167 -27.01 -19.37 9.27
N THR A 168 -27.74 -19.04 8.19
CA THR A 168 -27.37 -17.99 7.26
C THR A 168 -28.40 -16.87 7.32
N ILE A 169 -27.93 -15.65 7.62
CA ILE A 169 -28.76 -14.46 7.79
C ILE A 169 -28.45 -13.47 6.67
N PHE A 170 -29.50 -13.03 6.01
CA PHE A 170 -29.43 -12.05 4.92
C PHE A 170 -29.74 -10.65 5.46
N VAL A 171 -28.79 -9.73 5.31
CA VAL A 171 -28.88 -8.34 5.77
C VAL A 171 -28.91 -7.43 4.52
N TYR A 172 -30.10 -7.08 4.04
CA TYR A 172 -30.27 -6.27 2.84
C TYR A 172 -30.86 -4.88 3.10
N ASP A 173 -31.78 -4.76 4.04
CA ASP A 173 -32.50 -3.50 4.26
C ASP A 173 -32.16 -2.87 5.62
N GLU A 174 -32.38 -3.62 6.70
CA GLU A 174 -32.16 -3.14 8.07
C GLU A 174 -30.91 -3.77 8.69
N PRO A 175 -30.20 -3.05 9.59
CA PRO A 175 -29.07 -3.62 10.34
C PRO A 175 -29.52 -4.83 11.17
N PHE A 176 -28.64 -5.82 11.28
CA PHE A 176 -28.88 -7.03 12.08
C PHE A 176 -27.84 -7.17 13.18
N SER A 177 -28.28 -7.57 14.38
CA SER A 177 -27.41 -7.71 15.55
C SER A 177 -27.26 -9.16 15.98
N LEU A 178 -26.00 -9.62 16.13
CA LEU A 178 -25.66 -10.86 16.84
C LEU A 178 -25.24 -10.54 18.27
N ASN A 179 -25.83 -11.26 19.24
CA ASN A 179 -25.57 -11.04 20.65
C ASN A 179 -24.98 -12.28 21.28
N TYR A 180 -23.88 -12.11 21.98
CA TYR A 180 -23.12 -13.17 22.64
C TYR A 180 -22.94 -12.86 24.12
N SER A 181 -22.90 -13.90 24.97
CA SER A 181 -22.65 -13.78 26.41
C SER A 181 -21.68 -14.85 26.89
N LEU A 182 -20.63 -14.45 27.57
CA LEU A 182 -19.74 -15.32 28.33
C LEU A 182 -20.14 -15.27 29.79
N LYS A 183 -20.38 -16.43 30.41
CA LYS A 183 -20.84 -16.55 31.79
C LYS A 183 -19.87 -17.38 32.62
N ASN A 184 -19.87 -17.13 33.95
CA ASN A 184 -19.21 -18.00 34.91
C ASN A 184 -20.07 -19.25 35.20
N LEU A 185 -19.57 -20.17 36.04
CA LEU A 185 -20.29 -21.38 36.44
C LEU A 185 -21.54 -21.07 37.27
N ASP A 186 -21.58 -19.92 37.92
CA ASP A 186 -22.71 -19.47 38.74
C ASP A 186 -23.84 -18.82 37.90
N GLY A 187 -23.58 -18.65 36.60
CA GLY A 187 -24.53 -18.08 35.64
C GLY A 187 -24.47 -16.55 35.50
N GLU A 188 -23.56 -15.87 36.22
CA GLU A 188 -23.35 -14.44 36.09
C GLU A 188 -22.59 -14.13 34.78
N TYR A 189 -22.94 -13.00 34.13
CA TYR A 189 -22.22 -12.63 32.93
C TYR A 189 -20.85 -12.05 33.28
N LEU A 190 -19.87 -12.43 32.45
CA LEU A 190 -18.51 -11.89 32.48
C LEU A 190 -18.33 -10.86 31.38
N ILE A 191 -18.75 -11.21 30.16
CA ILE A 191 -18.69 -10.37 28.98
C ILE A 191 -19.97 -10.57 28.16
N ASN A 192 -20.67 -9.49 27.86
CA ASN A 192 -21.66 -9.46 26.79
C ASN A 192 -21.08 -8.73 25.58
N LYS A 193 -21.31 -9.26 24.38
CA LYS A 193 -20.87 -8.67 23.14
C LYS A 193 -22.02 -8.62 22.14
N SER A 194 -22.24 -7.45 21.54
CA SER A 194 -23.17 -7.26 20.43
C SER A 194 -22.40 -6.83 19.19
N ILE A 195 -22.72 -7.42 18.03
CA ILE A 195 -22.16 -7.06 16.74
C ILE A 195 -23.28 -6.65 15.82
N VAL A 196 -23.25 -5.42 15.30
CA VAL A 196 -24.23 -4.87 14.36
C VAL A 196 -23.66 -4.88 12.95
N PHE A 197 -24.37 -5.54 12.04
CA PHE A 197 -24.02 -5.63 10.62
C PHE A 197 -24.89 -4.68 9.80
N HIS A 198 -24.26 -3.98 8.86
CA HIS A 198 -24.91 -3.06 7.94
C HIS A 198 -24.89 -3.63 6.50
N SER A 199 -25.91 -3.30 5.70
CA SER A 199 -26.03 -3.80 4.32
C SER A 199 -25.18 -3.02 3.31
N ASP A 200 -24.89 -1.74 3.61
CA ASP A 200 -24.30 -0.76 2.71
C ASP A 200 -22.87 -0.35 3.04
N LYS A 201 -22.29 -0.94 4.11
CA LYS A 201 -20.95 -0.60 4.62
C LYS A 201 -20.09 -1.82 4.86
N TYR A 202 -18.78 -1.65 4.72
CA TYR A 202 -17.76 -2.63 5.18
C TYR A 202 -17.44 -2.50 6.67
N ILE A 203 -18.25 -1.77 7.42
CA ILE A 203 -18.10 -1.50 8.85
C ILE A 203 -19.13 -2.32 9.62
N ASN A 204 -18.67 -2.92 10.73
CA ASN A 204 -19.49 -3.62 11.69
C ASN A 204 -19.24 -3.00 13.06
N ASP A 205 -20.31 -2.70 13.83
CA ASP A 205 -20.16 -2.07 15.14
C ASP A 205 -20.16 -3.12 16.24
N HIS A 206 -19.16 -3.06 17.10
CA HIS A 206 -18.95 -4.00 18.19
C HIS A 206 -19.11 -3.28 19.52
N PHE A 207 -20.01 -3.78 20.37
CA PHE A 207 -20.27 -3.29 21.71
C PHE A 207 -19.92 -4.38 22.71
N TYR A 208 -19.07 -4.05 23.68
CA TYR A 208 -18.68 -4.94 24.76
C TYR A 208 -19.15 -4.35 26.09
N GLU A 209 -19.84 -5.16 26.88
CA GLU A 209 -20.17 -4.90 28.28
C GLU A 209 -19.38 -5.89 29.11
N ILE A 210 -18.54 -5.39 30.02
CA ILE A 210 -17.54 -6.15 30.74
C ILE A 210 -17.81 -6.03 32.23
N ASN A 211 -17.93 -7.15 32.90
CA ASN A 211 -17.97 -7.17 34.37
C ASN A 211 -16.55 -7.09 34.92
N SER A 212 -16.06 -5.86 35.12
CA SER A 212 -14.69 -5.59 35.54
C SER A 212 -14.32 -6.20 36.90
N ASP A 213 -15.27 -6.41 37.77
CA ASP A 213 -15.02 -6.92 39.13
C ASP A 213 -14.60 -8.40 39.12
N ILE A 214 -14.86 -9.10 38.02
CA ILE A 214 -14.72 -10.57 37.96
C ILE A 214 -13.59 -11.01 37.00
N ILE A 215 -13.18 -10.16 36.01
CA ILE A 215 -12.42 -10.64 34.84
C ILE A 215 -10.94 -10.33 34.89
N PHE A 216 -10.48 -9.33 35.62
CA PHE A 216 -9.09 -8.87 35.44
C PHE A 216 -8.04 -9.82 36.03
N LEU A 217 -7.02 -10.09 35.23
CA LEU A 217 -5.79 -10.72 35.67
C LEU A 217 -5.08 -9.83 36.70
N GLU A 218 -4.63 -10.39 37.83
CA GLU A 218 -3.92 -9.63 38.88
C GLU A 218 -2.75 -8.75 38.38
N ASN A 219 -2.14 -9.10 37.25
CA ASN A 219 -0.98 -8.41 36.67
C ASN A 219 -1.29 -7.71 35.35
N SER A 220 -2.56 -7.46 35.04
CA SER A 220 -2.98 -6.71 33.86
C SER A 220 -3.71 -5.45 34.28
N ASN A 221 -3.27 -4.31 33.77
CA ASN A 221 -3.91 -3.01 34.03
C ASN A 221 -4.82 -2.55 32.88
N ASN A 222 -4.87 -3.33 31.78
CA ASN A 222 -5.54 -2.94 30.55
C ASN A 222 -6.32 -4.12 29.97
N ILE A 223 -7.35 -3.79 29.22
CA ILE A 223 -8.07 -4.72 28.34
C ILE A 223 -7.92 -4.23 26.91
N GLU A 224 -7.76 -5.14 25.96
CA GLU A 224 -7.51 -4.82 24.57
C GLU A 224 -8.57 -5.43 23.65
N ILE A 225 -8.96 -4.70 22.60
CA ILE A 225 -9.59 -5.30 21.43
C ILE A 225 -8.46 -5.69 20.49
N PHE A 226 -8.36 -6.97 20.19
CA PHE A 226 -7.22 -7.57 19.51
C PHE A 226 -7.62 -8.22 18.19
N TRP A 227 -6.81 -8.00 17.16
CA TRP A 227 -6.88 -8.68 15.87
C TRP A 227 -5.59 -9.49 15.67
N ASP A 228 -5.66 -10.83 15.77
CA ASP A 228 -4.48 -11.70 15.75
C ASP A 228 -4.19 -12.34 14.37
N GLY A 229 -5.22 -12.62 13.58
CA GLY A 229 -5.08 -13.42 12.35
C GLY A 229 -4.33 -12.73 11.22
N GLY A 230 -4.31 -11.40 11.18
CA GLY A 230 -3.87 -10.65 10.01
C GLY A 230 -4.85 -10.76 8.84
N LEU A 231 -4.37 -10.56 7.63
CA LEU A 231 -5.13 -10.75 6.40
C LEU A 231 -4.49 -11.84 5.53
N ARG A 232 -5.32 -12.57 4.78
CA ARG A 232 -4.83 -13.51 3.76
C ARG A 232 -4.10 -12.76 2.66
N PRO A 233 -3.07 -13.39 2.05
CA PRO A 233 -2.49 -12.87 0.83
C PRO A 233 -3.56 -12.75 -0.27
N THR A 234 -3.53 -11.65 -1.00
CA THR A 234 -4.51 -11.37 -2.07
C THR A 234 -3.87 -11.23 -3.44
N GLU A 235 -2.54 -11.19 -3.51
CA GLU A 235 -1.81 -11.06 -4.75
C GLU A 235 -1.05 -12.36 -5.06
N GLU A 236 -0.92 -12.70 -6.35
CA GLU A 236 -0.26 -13.94 -6.78
C GLU A 236 1.23 -13.98 -6.40
N LYS A 237 1.89 -12.83 -6.48
CA LYS A 237 3.32 -12.70 -6.17
C LYS A 237 3.53 -12.40 -4.68
N GLU A 238 4.35 -13.23 -4.03
CA GLU A 238 4.69 -13.08 -2.62
C GLU A 238 5.30 -11.71 -2.30
N ASP A 239 6.20 -11.22 -3.16
CA ASP A 239 6.85 -9.92 -3.00
C ASP A 239 5.87 -8.75 -2.92
N GLU A 240 4.71 -8.85 -3.54
CA GLU A 240 3.72 -7.76 -3.51
C GLU A 240 3.07 -7.59 -2.14
N ASP A 241 2.81 -8.70 -1.44
CA ASP A 241 2.29 -8.65 -0.07
C ASP A 241 3.37 -8.23 0.93
N VAL A 242 4.62 -8.68 0.74
CA VAL A 242 5.77 -8.28 1.58
C VAL A 242 6.06 -6.77 1.47
N LEU A 243 6.01 -6.22 0.25
CA LEU A 243 6.35 -4.81 0.02
C LEU A 243 5.21 -3.83 0.37
N ASN A 244 3.97 -4.30 0.44
CA ASN A 244 2.81 -3.42 0.60
C ASN A 244 1.94 -3.76 1.81
N GLY A 245 2.28 -4.81 2.57
CA GLY A 245 1.62 -5.15 3.83
C GLY A 245 2.23 -4.36 5.00
N TYR A 246 1.37 -3.88 5.90
CA TYR A 246 1.75 -3.09 7.08
C TYR A 246 0.78 -3.36 8.23
N GLY A 247 1.29 -3.28 9.48
CA GLY A 247 0.49 -2.92 10.63
C GLY A 247 0.54 -1.40 10.80
N ILE A 248 -0.56 -0.75 11.08
CA ILE A 248 -0.66 0.71 11.16
C ILE A 248 -1.38 1.11 12.44
N VAL A 249 -0.90 2.17 13.09
CA VAL A 249 -1.58 2.84 14.21
C VAL A 249 -1.78 4.33 13.88
N HIS A 250 -2.95 4.85 14.21
CA HIS A 250 -3.26 6.28 14.07
C HIS A 250 -3.54 6.89 15.44
N GLN A 251 -2.82 7.97 15.75
CA GLN A 251 -2.90 8.70 17.01
C GLN A 251 -2.91 10.21 16.72
N VAL A 252 -4.02 10.90 17.01
CA VAL A 252 -4.11 12.38 16.97
C VAL A 252 -3.49 12.99 15.71
N ASN A 253 -3.89 12.56 14.51
CA ASN A 253 -3.41 13.00 13.19
C ASN A 253 -2.03 12.49 12.73
N GLU A 254 -1.36 11.63 13.49
CA GLU A 254 -0.14 10.96 13.08
C GLU A 254 -0.39 9.46 12.85
N THR A 255 0.33 8.90 11.89
CA THR A 255 0.30 7.45 11.61
C THR A 255 1.71 6.91 11.73
N ASP A 256 1.84 5.84 12.52
CA ASP A 256 3.04 5.01 12.58
C ASP A 256 2.73 3.63 12.01
N ASP A 257 3.75 2.95 11.49
CA ASP A 257 3.57 1.64 10.91
C ASP A 257 4.72 0.68 11.24
N ILE A 258 4.43 -0.61 11.13
CA ILE A 258 5.45 -1.66 11.17
C ILE A 258 5.35 -2.54 9.93
N GLN A 259 6.50 -3.00 9.46
CA GLN A 259 6.60 -3.92 8.34
C GLN A 259 7.41 -5.17 8.74
N ALA A 260 6.94 -6.34 8.34
CA ALA A 260 7.66 -7.58 8.60
C ALA A 260 8.96 -7.63 7.80
N SER A 261 10.09 -7.79 8.51
CA SER A 261 11.41 -7.93 7.87
C SER A 261 11.58 -9.34 7.32
N ALA A 262 11.64 -9.51 6.00
CA ALA A 262 11.96 -10.80 5.41
C ALA A 262 13.47 -11.07 5.49
N PRO A 263 13.95 -12.29 5.80
CA PRO A 263 13.20 -13.52 6.02
C PRO A 263 12.92 -13.84 7.51
N ASP A 264 12.99 -12.85 8.41
CA ASP A 264 12.87 -13.07 9.85
C ASP A 264 11.48 -13.61 10.21
N LYS A 265 11.44 -14.71 10.96
CA LYS A 265 10.23 -15.33 11.49
C LYS A 265 9.97 -14.98 12.95
N ASN A 266 10.84 -14.20 13.58
CA ASN A 266 10.61 -13.73 14.95
C ASN A 266 9.46 -12.72 14.95
N ILE A 267 8.70 -12.73 16.05
CA ILE A 267 7.64 -11.75 16.27
C ILE A 267 8.30 -10.45 16.68
N GLN A 268 8.07 -9.40 15.88
CA GLN A 268 8.37 -8.03 16.27
C GLN A 268 7.09 -7.43 16.85
N ARG A 269 7.22 -6.64 17.93
CA ARG A 269 6.08 -6.01 18.60
C ARG A 269 6.46 -4.62 19.06
N ASP A 270 5.63 -3.65 18.69
CA ASP A 270 5.78 -2.25 19.08
C ASP A 270 4.51 -1.74 19.74
N ILE A 271 4.69 -0.93 20.81
CA ILE A 271 3.60 -0.31 21.57
C ILE A 271 3.69 1.20 21.44
N PHE A 272 2.65 1.80 20.88
CA PHE A 272 2.50 3.22 20.64
C PHE A 272 1.61 3.81 21.74
N LYS A 273 2.22 4.50 22.70
CA LYS A 273 1.50 5.10 23.85
C LYS A 273 0.84 6.41 23.44
N GLY A 274 -0.41 6.59 23.82
CA GLY A 274 -1.19 7.81 23.54
C GLY A 274 -2.61 7.51 23.08
N ASN A 275 -3.38 8.57 22.90
CA ASN A 275 -4.75 8.47 22.43
C ASN A 275 -4.77 7.85 21.02
N THR A 276 -5.26 6.62 20.93
CA THR A 276 -5.31 5.85 19.70
C THR A 276 -6.71 5.88 19.12
N ASP A 277 -6.85 6.37 17.91
CA ASP A 277 -8.12 6.46 17.19
C ASP A 277 -8.45 5.14 16.49
N TRP A 278 -7.46 4.55 15.82
CA TRP A 278 -7.61 3.24 15.19
C TRP A 278 -6.25 2.54 15.02
N VAL A 279 -6.31 1.23 14.92
CA VAL A 279 -5.22 0.37 14.47
C VAL A 279 -5.69 -0.48 13.30
N ALA A 280 -4.77 -0.85 12.41
CA ALA A 280 -5.13 -1.61 11.22
C ALA A 280 -4.03 -2.59 10.81
N VAL A 281 -4.43 -3.62 10.11
CA VAL A 281 -3.55 -4.52 9.35
C VAL A 281 -3.97 -4.48 7.89
N ARG A 282 -3.01 -4.34 6.97
CA ARG A 282 -3.32 -4.21 5.55
C ARG A 282 -2.44 -5.09 4.67
N THR A 283 -3.00 -5.47 3.53
CA THR A 283 -2.28 -5.95 2.35
C THR A 283 -2.14 -4.82 1.33
N LYS A 284 -1.79 -5.12 0.11
CA LYS A 284 -1.67 -4.12 -0.95
C LYS A 284 -2.96 -3.34 -1.21
N TYR A 285 -4.10 -4.03 -1.23
CA TYR A 285 -5.39 -3.45 -1.63
C TYR A 285 -6.51 -3.61 -0.61
N PHE A 286 -6.27 -4.28 0.50
CA PHE A 286 -7.31 -4.56 1.51
C PHE A 286 -6.80 -4.27 2.91
N ILE A 287 -7.73 -3.96 3.81
CA ILE A 287 -7.45 -3.56 5.19
C ILE A 287 -8.48 -4.16 6.14
N ALA A 288 -8.02 -4.53 7.33
CA ALA A 288 -8.87 -4.73 8.50
C ALA A 288 -8.44 -3.73 9.58
N ALA A 289 -9.37 -2.93 10.07
CA ALA A 289 -9.10 -1.88 11.05
C ALA A 289 -10.03 -2.01 12.25
N ILE A 290 -9.48 -1.82 13.45
CA ILE A 290 -10.20 -1.61 14.69
C ILE A 290 -10.25 -0.10 14.93
N ILE A 291 -11.44 0.47 14.89
CA ILE A 291 -11.70 1.89 15.09
C ILE A 291 -12.30 2.04 16.48
N SER A 292 -11.69 2.87 17.30
CA SER A 292 -12.17 3.07 18.66
C SER A 292 -13.18 4.21 18.74
N ASN A 293 -14.36 3.94 19.30
CA ASN A 293 -15.33 4.97 19.65
C ASN A 293 -15.11 5.50 21.09
N ASN A 294 -14.24 4.84 21.86
CA ASN A 294 -13.75 5.27 23.17
C ASN A 294 -12.31 5.75 23.04
N THR A 295 -11.79 6.50 24.01
CA THR A 295 -10.38 6.89 23.99
C THR A 295 -9.48 5.69 24.27
N GLY A 296 -8.79 5.17 23.26
CA GLY A 296 -7.72 4.18 23.42
C GLY A 296 -6.50 4.79 24.12
N GLN A 297 -5.87 4.07 25.03
CA GLN A 297 -4.70 4.54 25.78
C GLN A 297 -3.39 4.27 25.04
N TYR A 298 -3.39 3.26 24.20
CA TYR A 298 -2.27 2.89 23.33
C TYR A 298 -2.74 1.99 22.19
N GLY A 299 -1.97 1.97 21.12
CA GLY A 299 -2.06 0.97 20.06
C GLY A 299 -0.87 0.02 20.13
N MET A 300 -1.09 -1.26 19.86
CA MET A 300 -0.03 -2.24 19.71
C MET A 300 -0.07 -2.83 18.30
N LEU A 301 1.09 -2.96 17.71
CA LEU A 301 1.29 -3.62 16.42
C LEU A 301 2.28 -4.77 16.59
N SER A 302 2.06 -5.88 15.90
CA SER A 302 3.07 -6.92 15.78
C SER A 302 3.15 -7.45 14.35
N SER A 303 4.33 -7.92 13.97
CA SER A 303 4.59 -8.49 12.66
C SER A 303 5.45 -9.74 12.76
N GLN A 304 5.19 -10.71 11.89
CA GLN A 304 6.02 -11.89 11.69
C GLN A 304 5.84 -12.43 10.27
N ASN A 305 6.78 -13.24 9.80
CA ASN A 305 6.61 -13.99 8.56
C ASN A 305 6.17 -15.43 8.86
N VAL A 306 5.12 -15.87 8.21
CA VAL A 306 4.57 -17.22 8.32
C VAL A 306 4.62 -17.95 6.98
N ASN A 307 4.53 -19.26 7.00
CA ASN A 307 4.33 -20.05 5.79
C ASN A 307 2.83 -20.01 5.43
N PHE A 308 2.53 -19.89 4.14
CA PHE A 308 1.16 -19.95 3.64
C PHE A 308 1.13 -20.69 2.30
N GLY A 309 0.51 -21.86 2.26
CA GLY A 309 0.53 -22.73 1.10
C GLY A 309 1.96 -23.03 0.62
N LYS A 310 2.27 -22.62 -0.60
CA LYS A 310 3.62 -22.77 -1.19
C LYS A 310 4.55 -21.57 -0.92
N ARG A 311 4.03 -20.52 -0.29
CA ARG A 311 4.81 -19.31 0.04
C ARG A 311 5.65 -19.56 1.29
N SER A 312 6.87 -19.11 1.28
CA SER A 312 7.83 -19.27 2.39
C SER A 312 7.81 -18.09 3.35
N HIS A 313 7.35 -16.93 2.88
CA HIS A 313 7.40 -15.66 3.63
C HIS A 313 6.11 -14.86 3.38
N THR A 314 5.07 -15.15 4.15
CA THR A 314 3.84 -14.34 4.13
C THR A 314 3.82 -13.46 5.36
N PRO A 315 3.77 -12.13 5.23
CA PRO A 315 3.68 -11.25 6.38
C PRO A 315 2.32 -11.42 7.07
N LYS A 316 2.36 -11.69 8.36
CA LYS A 316 1.21 -11.71 9.26
C LYS A 316 1.36 -10.55 10.23
N TYR A 317 0.35 -9.70 10.30
CA TYR A 317 0.29 -8.56 11.20
C TYR A 317 -0.83 -8.77 12.21
N SER A 318 -0.57 -8.38 13.46
CA SER A 318 -1.61 -8.30 14.48
C SER A 318 -1.65 -6.88 15.03
N ALA A 319 -2.82 -6.45 15.46
CA ALA A 319 -3.03 -5.10 15.98
C ALA A 319 -4.01 -5.11 17.14
N SER A 320 -3.81 -4.22 18.12
CA SER A 320 -4.78 -4.04 19.21
C SER A 320 -4.86 -2.59 19.68
N ILE A 321 -6.00 -2.25 20.28
CA ILE A 321 -6.20 -1.01 21.03
C ILE A 321 -6.43 -1.37 22.49
N GLY A 322 -5.62 -0.76 23.37
CA GLY A 322 -5.70 -0.95 24.82
C GLY A 322 -6.56 0.11 25.51
N PHE A 323 -7.38 -0.34 26.45
CA PHE A 323 -8.25 0.47 27.30
C PHE A 323 -7.94 0.25 28.77
N SER A 324 -8.29 1.22 29.62
CA SER A 324 -8.14 1.06 31.08
C SER A 324 -8.96 -0.13 31.60
N SER A 325 -8.42 -0.83 32.57
CA SER A 325 -9.12 -1.93 33.26
C SER A 325 -10.42 -1.51 33.94
N ASN A 326 -10.58 -0.24 34.26
CA ASN A 326 -11.79 0.27 34.93
C ASN A 326 -12.97 0.53 33.96
N ILE A 327 -12.81 0.22 32.67
CA ILE A 327 -13.86 0.43 31.69
C ILE A 327 -14.82 -0.76 31.67
N ASN A 328 -16.12 -0.49 31.86
CA ASN A 328 -17.15 -1.53 31.84
C ASN A 328 -17.85 -1.67 30.48
N GLN A 329 -17.68 -0.67 29.59
CA GLN A 329 -18.30 -0.68 28.28
C GLN A 329 -17.29 -0.17 27.25
N ILE A 330 -17.06 -0.94 26.18
CA ILE A 330 -16.22 -0.58 25.06
C ILE A 330 -17.06 -0.62 23.79
N SER A 331 -16.99 0.43 23.00
CA SER A 331 -17.58 0.51 21.67
C SER A 331 -16.48 0.68 20.64
N SER A 332 -16.50 -0.13 19.61
CA SER A 332 -15.56 -0.05 18.48
C SER A 332 -16.26 -0.39 17.18
N SER A 333 -15.77 0.14 16.07
CA SER A 333 -16.20 -0.25 14.74
C SER A 333 -15.07 -1.02 14.05
N ILE A 334 -15.40 -2.11 13.39
CA ILE A 334 -14.44 -2.93 12.64
C ILE A 334 -14.69 -2.74 11.16
N TYR A 335 -13.72 -2.18 10.46
CA TYR A 335 -13.73 -2.12 8.99
C TYR A 335 -12.98 -3.33 8.42
N ILE A 336 -13.58 -4.07 7.49
CA ILE A 336 -12.91 -5.15 6.75
C ILE A 336 -13.30 -4.99 5.29
N GLY A 337 -12.35 -4.58 4.44
CA GLY A 337 -12.71 -4.30 3.05
C GLY A 337 -11.58 -3.74 2.20
N PRO A 338 -11.95 -3.20 1.02
CA PRO A 338 -10.99 -2.64 0.08
C PRO A 338 -10.42 -1.31 0.54
N LEU A 339 -9.17 -1.02 0.13
CA LEU A 339 -8.54 0.31 0.25
C LEU A 339 -9.09 1.25 -0.86
N ASP A 340 -10.38 1.55 -0.76
CA ASP A 340 -11.11 2.49 -1.62
C ASP A 340 -11.43 3.74 -0.81
N VAL A 341 -10.98 4.92 -1.29
CA VAL A 341 -11.14 6.21 -0.57
C VAL A 341 -12.59 6.48 -0.19
N ASP A 342 -13.54 6.20 -1.10
CA ASP A 342 -14.95 6.51 -0.87
C ASP A 342 -15.55 5.58 0.21
N MET A 343 -15.03 4.33 0.33
CA MET A 343 -15.47 3.39 1.35
C MET A 343 -14.80 3.68 2.70
N LEU A 344 -13.51 4.02 2.69
CA LEU A 344 -12.77 4.36 3.92
C LEU A 344 -13.30 5.65 4.57
N SER A 345 -13.73 6.63 3.76
CA SER A 345 -14.30 7.89 4.27
C SER A 345 -15.60 7.72 5.05
N GLN A 346 -16.32 6.60 4.83
CA GLN A 346 -17.53 6.28 5.61
C GLN A 346 -17.25 5.98 7.09
N ALA A 347 -16.00 5.71 7.44
CA ALA A 347 -15.60 5.49 8.82
C ALA A 347 -15.53 6.79 9.66
N GLU A 348 -15.50 7.97 9.02
CA GLU A 348 -15.45 9.30 9.64
C GLU A 348 -14.27 9.51 10.63
N THR A 349 -13.21 8.71 10.51
CA THR A 349 -12.06 8.67 11.45
C THR A 349 -10.71 8.83 10.76
N ASN A 350 -10.68 9.47 9.58
CA ASN A 350 -9.47 9.61 8.75
C ASN A 350 -8.78 8.28 8.42
N LEU A 351 -9.58 7.21 8.24
CA LEU A 351 -9.04 5.89 7.88
C LEU A 351 -8.33 5.89 6.52
N GLU A 352 -8.59 6.89 5.67
CA GLU A 352 -7.88 7.14 4.40
C GLU A 352 -6.37 7.44 4.61
N ALA A 353 -5.95 7.80 5.83
CA ALA A 353 -4.54 7.94 6.18
C ALA A 353 -3.79 6.59 6.12
N SER A 354 -4.51 5.45 6.15
CA SER A 354 -3.94 4.12 5.94
C SER A 354 -3.45 3.87 4.50
N MET A 355 -3.84 4.70 3.53
CA MET A 355 -3.42 4.58 2.14
C MET A 355 -2.06 5.22 1.90
N ASP A 356 -1.23 4.55 1.09
CA ASP A 356 0.02 5.14 0.62
C ASP A 356 -0.27 6.18 -0.48
N TRP A 357 -0.03 7.44 -0.16
CA TRP A 357 -0.16 8.57 -1.09
C TRP A 357 1.18 9.09 -1.58
N GLY A 358 2.29 8.44 -1.19
CA GLY A 358 3.64 8.93 -1.40
C GLY A 358 4.03 10.02 -0.39
N PHE A 359 5.27 10.49 -0.51
CA PHE A 359 5.81 11.46 0.43
C PHE A 359 5.32 12.90 0.19
N GLY A 360 5.24 13.70 1.24
CA GLY A 360 4.85 15.11 1.33
C GLY A 360 4.39 15.85 0.07
N PRO A 361 5.31 16.32 -0.82
CA PRO A 361 4.93 17.06 -2.04
C PRO A 361 4.15 16.24 -3.07
N ILE A 362 4.26 14.91 -3.06
CA ILE A 362 3.60 14.01 -4.01
C ILE A 362 2.15 13.73 -3.58
N THR A 363 1.89 13.65 -2.28
CA THR A 363 0.56 13.35 -1.71
C THR A 363 -0.59 14.16 -2.34
N PRO A 364 -0.57 15.51 -2.40
CA PRO A 364 -1.67 16.28 -2.99
C PRO A 364 -1.82 16.02 -4.49
N ILE A 365 -0.72 15.72 -5.20
CA ILE A 365 -0.75 15.40 -6.63
C ILE A 365 -1.41 14.03 -6.83
N SER A 366 -1.02 13.01 -6.03
CA SER A 366 -1.61 11.66 -6.09
C SER A 366 -3.11 11.69 -5.81
N LYS A 367 -3.55 12.38 -4.77
CA LYS A 367 -4.97 12.57 -4.45
C LYS A 367 -5.72 13.29 -5.57
N GLY A 368 -5.15 14.35 -6.14
CA GLY A 368 -5.73 15.09 -7.26
C GLY A 368 -5.83 14.25 -8.54
N VAL A 369 -4.80 13.46 -8.84
CA VAL A 369 -4.80 12.52 -9.98
C VAL A 369 -5.90 11.47 -9.82
N LEU A 370 -5.96 10.79 -8.67
CA LEU A 370 -6.99 9.78 -8.43
C LEU A 370 -8.39 10.38 -8.52
N TRP A 371 -8.62 11.53 -7.86
CA TRP A 371 -9.90 12.24 -7.94
C TRP A 371 -10.30 12.53 -9.39
N LEU A 372 -9.38 13.04 -10.22
CA LEU A 372 -9.65 13.36 -11.61
C LEU A 372 -9.95 12.10 -12.43
N LEU A 373 -9.20 11.01 -12.23
CA LEU A 373 -9.44 9.74 -12.92
C LEU A 373 -10.80 9.13 -12.53
N LYS A 374 -11.16 9.13 -11.24
CA LYS A 374 -12.50 8.70 -10.75
C LYS A 374 -13.60 9.60 -11.30
N PHE A 375 -13.41 10.92 -11.30
CA PHE A 375 -14.36 11.86 -11.86
C PHE A 375 -14.61 11.58 -13.35
N MET A 376 -13.55 11.39 -14.14
CA MET A 376 -13.67 11.08 -15.57
C MET A 376 -14.35 9.72 -15.79
N HIS A 377 -13.97 8.68 -15.02
CA HIS A 377 -14.60 7.36 -15.09
C HIS A 377 -16.10 7.44 -14.82
N ASN A 378 -16.49 8.05 -13.70
CA ASN A 378 -17.89 8.12 -13.27
C ASN A 378 -18.75 9.02 -14.17
N LYS A 379 -18.24 10.17 -14.62
CA LYS A 379 -19.02 11.11 -15.46
C LYS A 379 -19.13 10.66 -16.90
N LEU A 380 -18.10 10.01 -17.45
CA LEU A 380 -18.10 9.60 -18.85
C LEU A 380 -18.51 8.13 -19.02
N SER A 381 -18.66 7.38 -17.92
CA SER A 381 -18.96 5.94 -17.92
C SER A 381 -17.99 5.12 -18.82
N LEU A 382 -16.71 5.56 -18.87
CA LEU A 382 -15.68 4.94 -19.69
C LEU A 382 -14.85 3.95 -18.87
N ASN A 383 -14.36 2.89 -19.51
CA ASN A 383 -13.35 2.01 -18.93
C ASN A 383 -12.09 2.82 -18.55
N TYR A 384 -11.45 2.46 -17.43
CA TYR A 384 -10.25 3.16 -16.94
C TYR A 384 -9.12 3.25 -17.97
N GLY A 385 -8.94 2.27 -18.85
CA GLY A 385 -7.95 2.36 -19.92
C GLY A 385 -8.22 3.52 -20.89
N LEU A 386 -9.49 3.77 -21.26
CA LEU A 386 -9.88 4.95 -22.06
C LEU A 386 -9.73 6.25 -21.26
N VAL A 387 -10.07 6.22 -19.98
CA VAL A 387 -9.85 7.36 -19.07
C VAL A 387 -8.38 7.75 -19.03
N LEU A 388 -7.46 6.77 -18.97
CA LEU A 388 -6.01 7.02 -18.99
C LEU A 388 -5.53 7.64 -20.30
N LEU A 389 -6.07 7.21 -21.44
CA LEU A 389 -5.76 7.83 -22.74
C LEU A 389 -6.26 9.29 -22.79
N LEU A 390 -7.47 9.55 -22.30
CA LEU A 390 -8.01 10.91 -22.21
C LEU A 390 -7.22 11.77 -21.22
N PHE A 391 -6.81 11.20 -20.09
CA PHE A 391 -5.96 11.87 -19.12
C PHE A 391 -4.59 12.22 -19.73
N ALA A 392 -3.99 11.32 -20.53
CA ALA A 392 -2.75 11.62 -21.25
C ALA A 392 -2.91 12.79 -22.22
N ILE A 393 -4.05 12.84 -22.94
CA ILE A 393 -4.38 13.98 -23.83
C ILE A 393 -4.51 15.27 -23.01
N LEU A 394 -5.23 15.24 -21.90
CA LEU A 394 -5.45 16.39 -21.03
C LEU A 394 -4.13 16.94 -20.48
N VAL A 395 -3.29 16.08 -19.91
CA VAL A 395 -1.96 16.46 -19.41
C VAL A 395 -1.08 16.99 -20.53
N HIS A 396 -1.12 16.34 -21.72
CA HIS A 396 -0.36 16.81 -22.88
C HIS A 396 -0.80 18.21 -23.33
N LEU A 397 -2.11 18.49 -23.38
CA LEU A 397 -2.66 19.82 -23.70
C LEU A 397 -2.25 20.87 -22.67
N ALA A 398 -2.36 20.54 -21.37
CA ALA A 398 -1.97 21.43 -20.29
C ALA A 398 -0.46 21.76 -20.30
N THR A 399 0.39 20.78 -20.61
CA THR A 399 1.84 20.94 -20.65
C THR A 399 2.36 21.46 -21.99
N ARG A 400 1.54 21.49 -23.05
CA ARG A 400 1.90 21.88 -24.42
C ARG A 400 2.62 23.22 -24.53
N PRO A 401 2.18 24.33 -23.89
CA PRO A 401 2.86 25.62 -23.99
C PRO A 401 4.27 25.60 -23.40
N LEU A 402 4.45 24.84 -22.31
CA LEU A 402 5.74 24.71 -21.65
C LEU A 402 6.70 23.82 -22.46
N THR A 403 6.19 22.69 -22.97
CA THR A 403 6.95 21.77 -23.83
C THR A 403 7.39 22.46 -25.12
N LYS A 404 6.55 23.32 -25.71
CA LYS A 404 6.88 24.13 -26.88
C LYS A 404 8.06 25.08 -26.59
N LYS A 405 7.99 25.87 -25.51
CA LYS A 405 9.06 26.80 -25.10
C LYS A 405 10.37 26.06 -24.80
N SER A 406 10.30 24.91 -24.17
CA SER A 406 11.46 24.06 -23.87
C SER A 406 12.13 23.57 -25.18
N PHE A 407 11.34 23.10 -26.12
CA PHE A 407 11.84 22.61 -27.39
C PHE A 407 12.47 23.75 -28.22
N GLU A 408 11.85 24.94 -28.28
CA GLU A 408 12.41 26.15 -28.91
C GLU A 408 13.73 26.57 -28.24
N SER A 409 13.82 26.50 -26.91
CA SER A 409 15.05 26.77 -26.15
C SER A 409 16.16 25.78 -26.53
N SER A 410 15.82 24.49 -26.63
CA SER A 410 16.77 23.45 -27.06
C SER A 410 17.25 23.68 -28.47
N GLN A 411 16.36 24.05 -29.39
CA GLN A 411 16.75 24.39 -30.77
C GLN A 411 17.66 25.64 -30.84
N ASN A 412 17.38 26.67 -30.06
CA ASN A 412 18.23 27.86 -30.00
C ASN A 412 19.63 27.51 -29.49
N MET A 413 19.74 26.67 -28.44
CA MET A 413 21.01 26.19 -27.93
C MET A 413 21.83 25.46 -29.02
N GLN A 414 21.18 24.78 -29.97
CA GLN A 414 21.84 24.09 -31.10
C GLN A 414 22.54 25.05 -32.06
N LYS A 415 21.94 26.19 -32.35
CA LYS A 415 22.53 27.21 -33.23
C LYS A 415 23.91 27.67 -32.74
N PHE A 416 24.15 27.58 -31.44
CA PHE A 416 25.39 27.99 -30.79
C PHE A 416 26.37 26.83 -30.49
N GLN A 417 26.01 25.59 -30.82
CA GLN A 417 26.87 24.41 -30.65
C GLN A 417 28.26 24.57 -31.30
N PRO A 418 28.41 25.16 -32.54
CA PRO A 418 29.73 25.38 -33.13
C PRO A 418 30.61 26.33 -32.29
N GLN A 419 29.99 27.34 -31.66
CA GLN A 419 30.71 28.30 -30.79
C GLN A 419 31.11 27.64 -29.47
N ILE A 420 30.23 26.83 -28.89
CA ILE A 420 30.50 26.05 -27.66
C ILE A 420 31.69 25.10 -27.93
N LYS A 421 31.72 24.40 -29.07
CA LYS A 421 32.84 23.52 -29.44
C LYS A 421 34.16 24.27 -29.57
N LYS A 422 34.15 25.49 -30.09
CA LYS A 422 35.37 26.35 -30.17
C LYS A 422 35.85 26.72 -28.75
N ILE A 423 34.92 27.03 -27.82
CA ILE A 423 35.26 27.33 -26.42
C ILE A 423 35.81 26.08 -25.73
N GLN A 424 35.18 24.90 -25.93
CA GLN A 424 35.65 23.63 -25.42
C GLN A 424 37.04 23.24 -25.91
N ALA A 425 37.32 23.45 -27.18
CA ALA A 425 38.63 23.19 -27.76
C ALA A 425 39.70 24.15 -27.21
N LYS A 426 39.34 25.45 -27.05
CA LYS A 426 40.26 26.48 -26.56
C LYS A 426 40.63 26.34 -25.08
N TYR A 427 39.69 25.92 -24.25
CA TYR A 427 39.87 25.86 -22.78
C TYR A 427 39.81 24.42 -22.24
N LYS A 428 40.24 23.44 -23.05
CA LYS A 428 40.19 22.01 -22.72
C LYS A 428 40.94 21.65 -21.44
N SER A 429 42.02 22.39 -21.14
CA SER A 429 42.88 22.19 -19.96
C SER A 429 42.46 23.02 -18.73
N ASP A 430 41.47 23.91 -18.87
CA ASP A 430 41.00 24.81 -17.80
C ASP A 430 39.47 24.72 -17.64
N PRO A 431 38.96 23.76 -16.84
CA PRO A 431 37.50 23.57 -16.63
C PRO A 431 36.79 24.80 -16.06
N GLY A 432 37.47 25.58 -15.21
CA GLY A 432 36.91 26.78 -14.62
C GLY A 432 36.62 27.87 -15.64
N ARG A 433 37.59 28.10 -16.53
CA ARG A 433 37.50 29.07 -17.61
C ARG A 433 36.54 28.61 -18.70
N LEU A 434 36.52 27.31 -18.99
CA LEU A 434 35.55 26.69 -19.91
C LEU A 434 34.10 26.96 -19.46
N ASN A 435 33.79 26.71 -18.19
CA ASN A 435 32.45 26.96 -17.65
C ASN A 435 32.08 28.46 -17.67
N LYS A 436 33.02 29.33 -17.29
CA LYS A 436 32.83 30.78 -17.31
C LYS A 436 32.51 31.31 -18.71
N GLU A 437 33.29 30.94 -19.70
CA GLU A 437 33.11 31.39 -21.09
C GLU A 437 31.85 30.80 -21.73
N THR A 438 31.51 29.53 -21.41
CA THR A 438 30.26 28.90 -21.85
C THR A 438 29.05 29.62 -21.27
N MET A 439 29.08 29.94 -19.96
CA MET A 439 27.99 30.69 -19.31
C MET A 439 27.92 32.13 -19.82
N ALA A 440 29.04 32.77 -20.13
CA ALA A 440 29.05 34.09 -20.73
C ALA A 440 28.41 34.07 -22.14
N LEU A 441 28.67 33.02 -22.94
CA LEU A 441 28.02 32.82 -24.23
C LEU A 441 26.51 32.67 -24.08
N TYR A 442 26.05 31.83 -23.12
CA TYR A 442 24.63 31.65 -22.85
C TYR A 442 23.95 32.98 -22.44
N LYS A 443 24.57 33.72 -21.52
CA LYS A 443 24.06 35.04 -21.10
C LYS A 443 23.97 36.03 -22.22
N LYS A 444 25.02 36.10 -23.06
CA LYS A 444 25.07 37.00 -24.22
C LYS A 444 23.94 36.79 -25.20
N HIS A 445 23.48 35.55 -25.36
CA HIS A 445 22.45 35.18 -26.33
C HIS A 445 21.09 34.85 -25.69
N ASN A 446 20.91 35.17 -24.40
CA ASN A 446 19.68 34.88 -23.62
C ASN A 446 19.27 33.40 -23.69
N ILE A 447 20.25 32.49 -23.69
CA ILE A 447 20.00 31.04 -23.74
C ILE A 447 19.90 30.52 -22.30
N ASN A 448 18.78 29.88 -22.00
CA ASN A 448 18.64 29.16 -20.74
C ASN A 448 19.06 27.69 -20.93
N PRO A 449 20.20 27.25 -20.35
CA PRO A 449 20.65 25.85 -20.49
C PRO A 449 19.70 24.84 -19.84
N LEU A 450 18.91 25.25 -18.84
CA LEU A 450 17.91 24.42 -18.19
C LEU A 450 16.58 24.37 -18.96
N GLY A 451 16.40 25.21 -19.99
CA GLY A 451 15.17 25.26 -20.76
C GLY A 451 14.81 23.91 -21.42
N GLY A 452 15.80 23.15 -21.84
CA GLY A 452 15.60 21.85 -22.49
C GLY A 452 15.15 20.71 -21.55
N CYS A 453 15.52 20.76 -20.27
CA CYS A 453 15.15 19.72 -19.29
C CYS A 453 13.87 20.06 -18.50
N LEU A 454 13.32 21.27 -18.66
CA LEU A 454 12.14 21.72 -17.93
C LEU A 454 10.92 20.78 -18.03
N PRO A 455 10.60 20.15 -19.17
CA PRO A 455 9.51 19.17 -19.24
C PRO A 455 9.75 17.96 -18.34
N ILE A 456 10.98 17.46 -18.26
CA ILE A 456 11.33 16.31 -17.42
C ILE A 456 11.12 16.65 -15.94
N LEU A 457 11.57 17.83 -15.50
CA LEU A 457 11.40 18.28 -14.12
C LEU A 457 9.93 18.43 -13.73
N LEU A 458 9.07 18.87 -14.64
CA LEU A 458 7.62 18.96 -14.40
C LEU A 458 6.96 17.58 -14.42
N GLN A 459 7.47 16.68 -15.26
CA GLN A 459 6.92 15.33 -15.44
C GLN A 459 7.23 14.39 -14.26
N MET A 460 8.37 14.60 -13.56
CA MET A 460 8.80 13.71 -12.47
C MET A 460 7.80 13.64 -11.32
N PRO A 461 7.27 14.76 -10.77
CA PRO A 461 6.24 14.67 -9.72
C PRO A 461 4.98 13.95 -10.20
N LEU A 462 4.55 14.17 -11.45
CA LEU A 462 3.40 13.48 -12.02
C LEU A 462 3.67 11.98 -12.22
N LEU A 463 4.89 11.61 -12.65
CA LEU A 463 5.31 10.22 -12.75
C LEU A 463 5.21 9.51 -11.40
N MET A 464 5.77 10.12 -10.36
CA MET A 464 5.73 9.56 -9.01
C MET A 464 4.30 9.44 -8.49
N ALA A 465 3.48 10.47 -8.69
CA ALA A 465 2.08 10.45 -8.29
C ALA A 465 1.29 9.33 -9.00
N LEU A 466 1.45 9.18 -10.31
CA LEU A 466 0.83 8.10 -11.07
C LEU A 466 1.33 6.72 -10.61
N PHE A 467 2.64 6.58 -10.38
CA PHE A 467 3.20 5.33 -9.86
C PHE A 467 2.57 4.94 -8.52
N VAL A 468 2.47 5.91 -7.59
CA VAL A 468 1.80 5.70 -6.29
C VAL A 468 0.34 5.31 -6.50
N VAL A 469 -0.42 6.06 -7.30
CA VAL A 469 -1.83 5.79 -7.56
C VAL A 469 -2.04 4.39 -8.14
N PHE A 470 -1.26 3.98 -9.16
CA PHE A 470 -1.40 2.64 -9.74
C PHE A 470 -0.97 1.50 -8.81
N ARG A 471 -0.06 1.77 -7.89
CA ARG A 471 0.44 0.78 -6.94
C ARG A 471 -0.49 0.58 -5.75
N SER A 472 -1.10 1.66 -5.24
CA SER A 472 -1.76 1.66 -3.94
C SER A 472 -3.29 1.72 -4.00
N THR A 473 -3.90 1.97 -5.17
CA THR A 473 -5.35 2.12 -5.27
C THR A 473 -6.01 0.93 -5.95
N ILE A 474 -7.16 0.53 -5.42
CA ILE A 474 -7.89 -0.68 -5.86
C ILE A 474 -8.63 -0.49 -7.20
N GLU A 475 -8.82 0.75 -7.64
CA GLU A 475 -9.61 1.09 -8.82
C GLU A 475 -9.13 0.45 -10.11
N PHE A 476 -7.82 0.13 -10.19
CA PHE A 476 -7.19 -0.45 -11.39
C PHE A 476 -7.03 -1.96 -11.30
N ARG A 477 -7.22 -2.56 -10.11
CA ARG A 477 -7.04 -3.99 -9.88
C ARG A 477 -8.07 -4.81 -10.63
N GLY A 478 -7.61 -5.75 -11.46
CA GLY A 478 -8.47 -6.61 -12.26
C GLY A 478 -9.23 -5.89 -13.38
N VAL A 479 -8.89 -4.64 -13.71
CA VAL A 479 -9.55 -3.89 -14.78
C VAL A 479 -8.89 -4.19 -16.12
N PRO A 480 -9.57 -4.89 -17.03
CA PRO A 480 -9.05 -5.18 -18.36
C PRO A 480 -9.13 -3.94 -19.27
N PHE A 481 -8.26 -3.93 -20.25
CA PHE A 481 -8.31 -2.97 -21.36
C PHE A 481 -8.29 -3.73 -22.70
N MET A 482 -7.88 -3.09 -23.78
CA MET A 482 -7.87 -3.71 -25.10
C MET A 482 -6.67 -4.64 -25.33
N LEU A 483 -6.83 -5.54 -26.31
CA LEU A 483 -5.80 -6.48 -26.79
C LEU A 483 -5.35 -7.44 -25.68
N TRP A 484 -4.07 -7.41 -25.30
CA TRP A 484 -3.46 -8.32 -24.33
C TRP A 484 -3.45 -7.79 -22.89
N ILE A 485 -3.97 -6.58 -22.65
CA ILE A 485 -3.97 -5.95 -21.31
C ILE A 485 -5.18 -6.49 -20.54
N THR A 486 -4.93 -7.44 -19.65
CA THR A 486 -5.96 -8.08 -18.82
C THR A 486 -6.16 -7.39 -17.48
N ASP A 487 -5.15 -6.65 -16.99
CA ASP A 487 -5.18 -5.97 -15.69
C ASP A 487 -4.30 -4.70 -15.74
N LEU A 488 -4.91 -3.54 -15.51
CA LEU A 488 -4.20 -2.25 -15.51
C LEU A 488 -3.25 -2.07 -14.31
N SER A 489 -3.44 -2.82 -13.24
CA SER A 489 -2.60 -2.77 -12.04
C SER A 489 -1.37 -3.67 -12.10
N LYS A 490 -1.31 -4.59 -13.06
CA LYS A 490 -0.22 -5.56 -13.27
C LYS A 490 0.60 -5.21 -14.52
N PRO A 491 1.87 -5.67 -14.62
CA PRO A 491 2.63 -5.61 -15.87
C PRO A 491 1.95 -6.44 -16.98
N ASP A 492 2.04 -5.97 -18.21
CA ASP A 492 1.44 -6.59 -19.41
C ASP A 492 2.32 -7.70 -20.02
N PHE A 493 2.73 -8.68 -19.22
CA PHE A 493 3.57 -9.78 -19.67
C PHE A 493 2.85 -10.66 -20.68
N ILE A 494 3.50 -10.92 -21.83
CA ILE A 494 2.99 -11.81 -22.88
C ILE A 494 3.66 -13.19 -22.88
N PHE A 495 4.87 -13.28 -22.36
CA PHE A 495 5.59 -14.53 -22.14
C PHE A 495 6.67 -14.36 -21.07
N ASN A 496 7.10 -15.48 -20.49
CA ASN A 496 8.16 -15.52 -19.49
C ASN A 496 9.43 -16.14 -20.09
N LEU A 497 10.57 -15.51 -19.81
CA LEU A 497 11.89 -16.05 -20.12
C LEU A 497 12.21 -17.23 -19.19
N PRO A 498 13.02 -18.22 -19.63
CA PRO A 498 13.45 -19.32 -18.77
C PRO A 498 14.50 -18.92 -17.74
N PHE A 499 14.94 -17.66 -17.70
CA PHE A 499 15.91 -17.08 -16.78
C PHE A 499 15.47 -15.70 -16.35
N THR A 500 15.92 -15.27 -15.17
CA THR A 500 15.63 -13.94 -14.62
C THR A 500 16.76 -12.97 -14.95
N ILE A 501 16.42 -11.83 -15.56
CA ILE A 501 17.35 -10.72 -15.83
C ILE A 501 17.28 -9.75 -14.63
N PRO A 502 18.43 -9.35 -14.03
CA PRO A 502 18.44 -8.36 -12.96
C PRO A 502 17.69 -7.08 -13.36
N ILE A 503 16.84 -6.55 -12.48
CA ILE A 503 15.97 -5.37 -12.69
C ILE A 503 14.79 -5.62 -13.64
N TYR A 504 14.99 -6.39 -14.73
CA TYR A 504 13.97 -6.65 -15.74
C TYR A 504 12.97 -7.75 -15.30
N GLY A 505 13.45 -8.74 -14.55
CA GLY A 505 12.66 -9.92 -14.21
C GLY A 505 12.73 -11.01 -15.29
N ASN A 506 11.75 -11.90 -15.29
CA ASN A 506 11.61 -12.98 -16.27
C ASN A 506 10.45 -12.75 -17.25
N GLY A 507 9.49 -11.87 -16.93
CA GLY A 507 8.37 -11.53 -17.80
C GLY A 507 8.75 -10.48 -18.85
N VAL A 508 8.23 -10.60 -20.05
CA VAL A 508 8.41 -9.62 -21.13
C VAL A 508 7.11 -8.89 -21.38
N ALA A 509 7.08 -7.59 -21.03
CA ALA A 509 5.96 -6.69 -21.26
C ALA A 509 6.08 -5.95 -22.60
N ILE A 510 4.97 -5.76 -23.31
CA ILE A 510 4.96 -5.08 -24.62
C ILE A 510 4.93 -3.56 -24.47
N LEU A 511 4.11 -3.02 -23.59
CA LEU A 511 3.94 -1.57 -23.45
C LEU A 511 5.26 -0.84 -23.17
N PRO A 512 6.17 -1.32 -22.28
CA PRO A 512 7.48 -0.72 -22.11
C PRO A 512 8.35 -0.71 -23.36
N LEU A 513 8.24 -1.74 -24.21
CA LEU A 513 8.96 -1.78 -25.48
C LEU A 513 8.43 -0.75 -26.47
N ILE A 514 7.10 -0.61 -26.60
CA ILE A 514 6.45 0.42 -27.41
C ILE A 514 6.81 1.82 -26.88
N MET A 515 6.72 2.01 -25.55
CA MET A 515 7.11 3.26 -24.89
C MET A 515 8.57 3.61 -25.18
N GLY A 516 9.48 2.65 -25.01
CA GLY A 516 10.91 2.83 -25.32
C GLY A 516 11.16 3.15 -26.78
N GLY A 517 10.45 2.51 -27.71
CA GLY A 517 10.49 2.82 -29.13
C GLY A 517 10.05 4.26 -29.44
N THR A 518 8.94 4.71 -28.83
CA THR A 518 8.46 6.10 -28.99
C THR A 518 9.42 7.13 -28.37
N LEU A 519 10.01 6.80 -27.22
CA LEU A 519 11.08 7.60 -26.60
C LEU A 519 12.32 7.70 -27.51
N LEU A 520 12.76 6.60 -28.13
CA LEU A 520 13.87 6.60 -29.09
C LEU A 520 13.57 7.49 -30.28
N LEU A 521 12.33 7.48 -30.81
CA LEU A 521 11.93 8.37 -31.91
C LEU A 521 12.02 9.85 -31.50
N THR A 522 11.50 10.18 -30.31
CA THR A 522 11.56 11.53 -29.73
C THR A 522 13.01 11.96 -29.48
N MET A 523 13.84 11.06 -28.94
CA MET A 523 15.26 11.30 -28.72
C MET A 523 16.06 11.53 -30.00
N ARG A 524 15.78 10.76 -31.06
CA ARG A 524 16.41 10.99 -32.37
C ARG A 524 16.14 12.39 -32.93
N MET A 525 14.96 12.91 -32.68
CA MET A 525 14.61 14.28 -33.06
C MET A 525 15.42 15.33 -32.26
N SER A 526 15.60 15.08 -30.95
CA SER A 526 16.38 15.96 -30.08
C SER A 526 17.89 15.72 -30.19
N SER A 527 18.34 14.49 -30.47
CA SER A 527 19.75 14.10 -30.51
C SER A 527 20.52 14.53 -31.76
N ALA A 528 19.81 14.94 -32.84
CA ALA A 528 20.47 15.58 -34.00
C ALA A 528 21.32 16.79 -33.57
N THR A 529 21.15 17.28 -32.41
CA THR A 529 21.56 18.53 -31.80
C THR A 529 22.49 18.37 -30.60
N MET A 530 22.60 17.15 -30.07
CA MET A 530 23.46 16.84 -28.94
C MET A 530 24.90 16.54 -29.35
N ASP A 531 25.83 16.83 -28.44
CA ASP A 531 27.21 16.44 -28.63
C ASP A 531 27.34 14.91 -28.72
N LYS A 532 28.30 14.45 -29.52
CA LYS A 532 28.59 13.02 -29.71
C LYS A 532 28.84 12.31 -28.36
N SER A 533 29.35 13.01 -27.36
CA SER A 533 29.66 12.53 -26.04
C SER A 533 28.42 12.28 -25.17
N GLN A 534 27.31 13.00 -25.41
CA GLN A 534 26.07 12.89 -24.64
C GLN A 534 25.12 11.79 -25.16
N LYS A 535 25.26 11.40 -26.43
CA LYS A 535 24.40 10.39 -27.05
C LYS A 535 24.45 9.03 -26.38
N PRO A 536 25.62 8.47 -25.98
CA PRO A 536 25.65 7.18 -25.29
C PRO A 536 24.90 7.18 -23.97
N VAL A 537 25.01 8.26 -23.19
CA VAL A 537 24.29 8.41 -21.91
C VAL A 537 22.78 8.40 -22.14
N MET A 538 22.31 9.12 -23.15
CA MET A 538 20.90 9.19 -23.50
C MET A 538 20.33 7.81 -23.94
N TYR A 539 21.07 7.06 -24.76
CA TYR A 539 20.64 5.71 -25.17
C TYR A 539 20.69 4.72 -24.00
N PHE A 540 21.71 4.83 -23.13
CA PHE A 540 21.78 4.04 -21.91
C PHE A 540 20.58 4.30 -20.99
N MET A 541 20.25 5.59 -20.76
CA MET A 541 19.09 5.96 -19.95
C MET A 541 17.77 5.43 -20.53
N ASN A 542 17.60 5.48 -21.85
CA ASN A 542 16.41 4.90 -22.48
C ASN A 542 16.34 3.37 -22.29
N GLY A 543 17.46 2.68 -22.50
CA GLY A 543 17.53 1.24 -22.22
C GLY A 543 17.23 0.92 -20.74
N PHE A 544 17.77 1.71 -19.83
CA PHE A 544 17.49 1.58 -18.40
C PHE A 544 16.00 1.79 -18.06
N PHE A 545 15.36 2.80 -18.66
CA PHE A 545 13.92 3.01 -18.46
C PHE A 545 13.09 1.84 -19.01
N ILE A 546 13.43 1.26 -20.15
CA ILE A 546 12.74 0.06 -20.66
C ILE A 546 12.85 -1.10 -19.65
N LEU A 547 14.04 -1.30 -19.07
CA LEU A 547 14.26 -2.34 -18.07
C LEU A 547 13.42 -2.09 -16.81
N LEU A 548 13.41 -0.85 -16.32
CA LEU A 548 12.69 -0.47 -15.11
C LEU A 548 11.16 -0.57 -15.28
N PHE A 549 10.64 -0.04 -16.39
CA PHE A 549 9.19 0.01 -16.64
C PHE A 549 8.60 -1.35 -16.98
N ASN A 550 9.44 -2.36 -17.27
CA ASN A 550 8.98 -3.72 -17.53
C ASN A 550 8.19 -4.33 -16.35
N SER A 551 8.56 -3.95 -15.12
CA SER A 551 7.90 -4.42 -13.90
C SER A 551 6.77 -3.49 -13.42
N PHE A 552 6.51 -2.39 -14.11
CA PHE A 552 5.51 -1.40 -13.72
C PHE A 552 4.11 -1.76 -14.22
N PRO A 553 3.05 -1.28 -13.54
CA PRO A 553 1.67 -1.48 -13.96
C PRO A 553 1.42 -1.08 -15.43
N SER A 554 0.66 -1.91 -16.14
CA SER A 554 0.33 -1.67 -17.55
C SER A 554 -0.43 -0.35 -17.77
N GLY A 555 -1.27 0.07 -16.83
CA GLY A 555 -1.94 1.37 -16.87
C GLY A 555 -0.99 2.56 -16.88
N LEU A 556 0.08 2.49 -16.09
CA LEU A 556 1.13 3.52 -16.09
C LEU A 556 1.88 3.54 -17.43
N ASN A 557 2.26 2.36 -17.93
CA ASN A 557 2.92 2.21 -19.21
C ASN A 557 2.05 2.68 -20.38
N LEU A 558 0.74 2.41 -20.34
CA LEU A 558 -0.25 2.88 -21.31
C LEU A 558 -0.32 4.42 -21.36
N TYR A 559 -0.44 5.05 -20.20
CA TYR A 559 -0.43 6.52 -20.08
C TYR A 559 0.85 7.11 -20.70
N TYR A 560 2.02 6.59 -20.31
CA TYR A 560 3.31 7.10 -20.83
C TYR A 560 3.48 6.86 -22.32
N THR A 561 3.06 5.71 -22.82
CA THR A 561 3.08 5.42 -24.26
C THR A 561 2.23 6.42 -25.02
N ALA A 562 0.99 6.66 -24.59
CA ALA A 562 0.11 7.65 -25.21
C ALA A 562 0.68 9.07 -25.15
N TYR A 563 1.17 9.50 -23.98
CA TYR A 563 1.80 10.80 -23.81
C TYR A 563 3.02 10.99 -24.69
N ASN A 564 3.90 9.99 -24.80
CA ASN A 564 5.10 10.04 -25.65
C ASN A 564 4.75 10.12 -27.13
N ILE A 565 3.73 9.39 -27.59
CA ILE A 565 3.23 9.47 -28.96
C ILE A 565 2.74 10.90 -29.26
N LEU A 566 1.91 11.47 -28.39
CA LEU A 566 1.42 12.84 -28.55
C LEU A 566 2.57 13.86 -28.57
N SER A 567 3.54 13.70 -27.69
CA SER A 567 4.73 14.55 -27.61
C SER A 567 5.60 14.45 -28.86
N TYR A 568 5.75 13.26 -29.44
CA TYR A 568 6.45 13.06 -30.70
C TYR A 568 5.79 13.84 -31.84
N PHE A 569 4.46 13.75 -31.99
CA PHE A 569 3.73 14.49 -33.03
C PHE A 569 3.84 16.00 -32.83
N GLN A 570 3.75 16.49 -31.59
CA GLN A 570 3.95 17.90 -31.28
C GLN A 570 5.34 18.38 -31.67
N GLN A 571 6.38 17.65 -31.31
CA GLN A 571 7.77 18.00 -31.66
C GLN A 571 7.99 18.00 -33.17
N LYS A 572 7.43 17.01 -33.88
CA LYS A 572 7.46 16.95 -35.34
C LYS A 572 6.81 18.19 -35.99
N GLN A 573 5.63 18.60 -35.46
CA GLN A 573 4.92 19.79 -35.93
C GLN A 573 5.69 21.09 -35.67
N ILE A 574 6.35 21.22 -34.51
CA ILE A 574 7.17 22.41 -34.23
C ILE A 574 8.36 22.48 -35.16
N ARG A 575 9.05 21.34 -35.41
CA ARG A 575 10.20 21.26 -36.28
C ARG A 575 9.86 21.59 -37.74
N SER A 576 8.69 21.25 -38.24
CA SER A 576 8.26 21.55 -39.62
C SER A 576 7.92 23.04 -39.84
N LYS A 577 7.76 23.82 -38.77
CA LYS A 577 7.44 25.26 -38.84
C LYS A 577 8.66 26.17 -38.66
N VAL A 578 9.82 25.59 -38.34
CA VAL A 578 11.13 26.27 -38.21
C VAL A 578 12.06 25.86 -39.37
#